data_e862f424e177edd4789a58dd82741607
#
_entry.id   e862f424e177edd4789a58dd82741607
#
_cell.length_a   1.000
_cell.length_b   1.000
_cell.length_c   1.000
_cell.angle_alpha   90.00
_cell.angle_beta   90.00
_cell.angle_gamma   90.00
#
_symmetry.space_group_name_H-M   'P 1'
#
loop_
_entity.id
_entity.type
_entity.pdbx_description
1 polymer ?
#
loop_
_entity_poly.entity_id
_entity_poly.type
_entity_poly.pdbx_seq_one_letter_code
_entity_poly.pdbx_strand_id
1 'polypeptide(L)'
;MFLCGWLALGKKPYQGLLIGVTLAIVVGSPTGEIDTALWRSGDVILGSLLAMLFTGIWPQRAFIHWRIQLAKSLTEYNRVYQSAFSPNLLERPRLESHLQKLLTDAVKMRGLIAPASKETRIPKSIYEGIQTINRNLVCMLELQINAYWATRPSHFVLLNAQKLRDTQHMMQQ
;
A
#
# COMPACT_ATOMS: atom_id res chain seq x y z
N MET A 1 1.80 26.02 -25.78
CA MET A 1 0.86 24.87 -25.85
C MET A 1 1.56 23.57 -26.20
N PHE A 2 2.43 23.50 -27.23
CA PHE A 2 3.09 22.25 -27.68
C PHE A 2 3.95 21.57 -26.59
N LEU A 3 4.75 22.33 -25.84
CA LEU A 3 5.57 21.83 -24.73
C LEU A 3 4.74 21.22 -23.59
N CYS A 4 3.57 21.78 -23.30
CA CYS A 4 2.68 21.23 -22.26
C CYS A 4 2.06 19.91 -22.67
N GLY A 5 1.71 19.75 -23.95
CA GLY A 5 1.21 18.49 -24.51
C GLY A 5 2.27 17.38 -24.48
N TRP A 6 3.52 17.70 -24.79
CA TRP A 6 4.64 16.76 -24.75
C TRP A 6 4.97 16.31 -23.32
N LEU A 7 4.93 17.24 -22.34
CA LEU A 7 5.10 16.91 -20.93
C LEU A 7 3.94 16.07 -20.37
N ALA A 8 2.70 16.31 -20.83
CA ALA A 8 1.53 15.56 -20.41
C ALA A 8 1.54 14.10 -20.92
N LEU A 9 2.14 13.85 -22.09
CA LEU A 9 2.33 12.50 -22.67
C LEU A 9 3.57 11.78 -22.10
N GLY A 10 4.44 12.49 -21.34
CA GLY A 10 5.69 11.97 -20.78
C GLY A 10 5.56 11.33 -19.41
N LYS A 11 6.72 11.16 -18.73
CA LYS A 11 6.83 10.53 -17.40
C LYS A 11 6.12 11.26 -16.24
N LYS A 12 5.61 12.48 -16.48
CA LYS A 12 4.99 13.34 -15.45
C LYS A 12 3.72 14.02 -15.96
N PRO A 13 2.67 13.26 -16.32
CA PRO A 13 1.45 13.79 -16.96
C PRO A 13 0.75 14.87 -16.12
N TYR A 14 0.75 14.72 -14.80
CA TYR A 14 0.14 15.67 -13.87
C TYR A 14 0.81 17.06 -13.90
N GLN A 15 2.14 17.11 -14.02
CA GLN A 15 2.86 18.38 -14.11
C GLN A 15 2.59 19.10 -15.43
N GLY A 16 2.51 18.36 -16.55
CA GLY A 16 2.16 18.92 -17.84
C GLY A 16 0.74 19.51 -17.88
N LEU A 17 -0.21 18.83 -17.25
CA LEU A 17 -1.58 19.29 -17.12
C LEU A 17 -1.69 20.55 -16.27
N LEU A 18 -1.01 20.61 -15.11
CA LEU A 18 -0.97 21.77 -14.24
C LEU A 18 -0.40 23.01 -14.95
N ILE A 19 0.73 22.85 -15.64
CA ILE A 19 1.36 23.93 -16.40
C ILE A 19 0.40 24.41 -17.51
N GLY A 20 -0.26 23.49 -18.22
CA GLY A 20 -1.23 23.80 -19.27
C GLY A 20 -2.42 24.61 -18.76
N VAL A 21 -3.01 24.19 -17.63
CA VAL A 21 -4.14 24.88 -16.99
C VAL A 21 -3.73 26.27 -16.50
N THR A 22 -2.56 26.38 -15.83
CA THR A 22 -2.05 27.67 -15.35
C THR A 22 -1.83 28.65 -16.53
N LEU A 23 -1.25 28.16 -17.61
CA LEU A 23 -0.99 28.96 -18.81
C LEU A 23 -2.30 29.38 -19.50
N ALA A 24 -3.31 28.50 -19.55
CA ALA A 24 -4.64 28.81 -20.07
C ALA A 24 -5.34 29.90 -19.25
N ILE A 25 -5.21 29.87 -17.91
CA ILE A 25 -5.79 30.86 -17.01
C ILE A 25 -5.10 32.23 -17.21
N VAL A 26 -3.78 32.25 -17.36
CA VAL A 26 -3.01 33.50 -17.54
C VAL A 26 -3.28 34.11 -18.92
N VAL A 27 -3.32 33.29 -19.99
CA VAL A 27 -3.50 33.78 -21.38
C VAL A 27 -4.99 33.99 -21.72
N GLY A 28 -5.91 33.30 -21.03
CA GLY A 28 -7.37 33.40 -21.27
C GLY A 28 -8.02 34.69 -20.76
N SER A 29 -7.24 35.71 -20.38
CA SER A 29 -7.76 37.03 -20.03
C SER A 29 -8.31 37.75 -21.26
N PRO A 30 -9.43 38.50 -21.15
CA PRO A 30 -9.96 39.27 -22.27
C PRO A 30 -8.85 40.15 -22.84
N THR A 31 -8.75 40.15 -24.17
CA THR A 31 -7.75 40.90 -24.93
C THR A 31 -7.93 42.39 -24.64
N GLY A 32 -6.99 43.00 -23.92
CA GLY A 32 -6.96 44.45 -23.67
C GLY A 32 -6.47 44.86 -22.30
N GLU A 33 -6.45 43.98 -21.29
CA GLU A 33 -6.04 44.36 -19.93
C GLU A 33 -4.71 43.66 -19.58
N ILE A 34 -3.61 44.27 -20.00
CA ILE A 34 -2.24 43.86 -19.65
C ILE A 34 -2.06 43.83 -18.11
N ASP A 35 -2.68 44.75 -17.38
CA ASP A 35 -2.63 44.79 -15.93
C ASP A 35 -3.23 43.56 -15.29
N THR A 36 -4.37 43.05 -15.76
CA THR A 36 -5.00 41.83 -15.26
C THR A 36 -4.13 40.57 -15.50
N ALA A 37 -3.46 40.52 -16.64
CA ALA A 37 -2.53 39.42 -16.94
C ALA A 37 -1.28 39.45 -16.04
N LEU A 38 -0.75 40.65 -15.76
CA LEU A 38 0.38 40.88 -14.85
C LEU A 38 0.01 40.47 -13.40
N TRP A 39 -1.14 40.90 -12.90
CA TRP A 39 -1.61 40.51 -11.56
C TRP A 39 -1.78 39.02 -11.41
N ARG A 40 -2.39 38.36 -12.38
CA ARG A 40 -2.54 36.88 -12.36
C ARG A 40 -1.20 36.14 -12.41
N SER A 41 -0.25 36.62 -13.20
CA SER A 41 1.09 36.03 -13.22
C SER A 41 1.82 36.23 -11.89
N GLY A 42 1.65 37.39 -11.26
CA GLY A 42 2.13 37.68 -9.92
C GLY A 42 1.59 36.73 -8.86
N ASP A 43 0.28 36.46 -8.87
CA ASP A 43 -0.38 35.54 -7.96
C ASP A 43 0.13 34.12 -8.12
N VAL A 44 0.34 33.65 -9.36
CA VAL A 44 0.89 32.31 -9.64
C VAL A 44 2.34 32.19 -9.12
N ILE A 45 3.16 33.22 -9.32
CA ILE A 45 4.54 33.27 -8.82
C ILE A 45 4.55 33.27 -7.29
N LEU A 46 3.74 34.12 -6.66
CA LEU A 46 3.64 34.20 -5.21
C LEU A 46 3.13 32.90 -4.60
N GLY A 47 2.08 32.31 -5.19
CA GLY A 47 1.54 31.02 -4.77
C GLY A 47 2.56 29.88 -4.89
N SER A 48 3.36 29.83 -5.96
CA SER A 48 4.40 28.83 -6.13
C SER A 48 5.57 29.03 -5.16
N LEU A 49 5.97 30.26 -4.86
CA LEU A 49 6.97 30.55 -3.84
C LEU A 49 6.50 30.15 -2.44
N LEU A 50 5.27 30.49 -2.07
CA LEU A 50 4.67 30.04 -0.81
C LEU A 50 4.59 28.52 -0.72
N ALA A 51 4.15 27.84 -1.77
CA ALA A 51 4.11 26.38 -1.81
C ALA A 51 5.50 25.75 -1.64
N MET A 52 6.54 26.29 -2.30
CA MET A 52 7.92 25.87 -2.10
C MET A 52 8.39 26.07 -0.66
N LEU A 53 8.05 27.22 -0.07
CA LEU A 53 8.44 27.56 1.29
C LEU A 53 7.77 26.62 2.31
N PHE A 54 6.47 26.38 2.20
CA PHE A 54 5.74 25.44 3.06
C PHE A 54 6.21 23.98 2.88
N THR A 55 6.47 23.55 1.65
CA THR A 55 7.00 22.20 1.37
C THR A 55 8.42 22.03 1.91
N GLY A 56 9.22 23.12 1.91
CA GLY A 56 10.57 23.13 2.47
C GLY A 56 10.58 23.09 4.01
N ILE A 57 9.66 23.80 4.66
CA ILE A 57 9.53 23.83 6.13
C ILE A 57 8.98 22.51 6.67
N TRP A 58 8.06 21.87 5.93
CA TRP A 58 7.40 20.62 6.32
C TRP A 58 7.72 19.47 5.34
N PRO A 59 8.96 19.01 5.26
CA PRO A 59 9.30 17.91 4.38
C PRO A 59 8.56 16.66 4.82
N GLN A 60 7.70 16.12 3.96
CA GLN A 60 7.11 14.81 4.17
C GLN A 60 8.23 13.76 4.13
N ARG A 61 8.64 13.29 5.31
CA ARG A 61 9.70 12.30 5.45
C ARG A 61 9.22 10.94 4.95
N ALA A 62 9.58 10.62 3.74
CA ALA A 62 9.18 9.38 3.08
C ALA A 62 9.65 8.14 3.84
N PHE A 63 10.81 8.21 4.50
CA PHE A 63 11.34 7.14 5.35
C PHE A 63 10.45 6.85 6.55
N ILE A 64 9.97 7.87 7.26
CA ILE A 64 9.07 7.69 8.40
C ILE A 64 7.76 7.07 7.93
N HIS A 65 7.24 7.53 6.80
CA HIS A 65 6.01 6.99 6.23
C HIS A 65 6.15 5.53 5.84
N TRP A 66 7.27 5.16 5.22
CA TRP A 66 7.61 3.77 4.89
C TRP A 66 7.72 2.89 6.13
N ARG A 67 8.40 3.35 7.20
CA ARG A 67 8.49 2.62 8.47
C ARG A 67 7.12 2.38 9.11
N ILE A 68 6.27 3.41 9.14
CA ILE A 68 4.91 3.29 9.70
C ILE A 68 4.09 2.29 8.89
N GLN A 69 4.18 2.33 7.56
CA GLN A 69 3.49 1.38 6.69
C GLN A 69 3.98 -0.05 6.93
N LEU A 70 5.30 -0.25 7.07
CA LEU A 70 5.89 -1.57 7.37
C LEU A 70 5.41 -2.08 8.73
N ALA A 71 5.43 -1.24 9.76
CA ALA A 71 4.95 -1.60 11.10
C ALA A 71 3.47 -1.99 11.08
N LYS A 72 2.62 -1.24 10.36
CA LYS A 72 1.20 -1.56 10.19
C LYS A 72 1.02 -2.89 9.46
N SER A 73 1.80 -3.16 8.42
CA SER A 73 1.75 -4.43 7.68
C SER A 73 2.10 -5.62 8.59
N LEU A 74 3.15 -5.50 9.40
CA LEU A 74 3.55 -6.55 10.34
C LEU A 74 2.53 -6.77 11.47
N THR A 75 1.92 -5.69 11.97
CA THR A 75 0.86 -5.78 12.99
C THR A 75 -0.38 -6.48 12.42
N GLU A 76 -0.79 -6.13 11.21
CA GLU A 76 -1.94 -6.76 10.56
C GLU A 76 -1.63 -8.23 10.20
N TYR A 77 -0.40 -8.54 9.77
CA TYR A 77 0.07 -9.91 9.58
C TYR A 77 -0.10 -10.75 10.85
N ASN A 78 0.37 -10.24 11.99
CA ASN A 78 0.25 -10.93 13.28
C ASN A 78 -1.22 -11.13 13.69
N ARG A 79 -2.06 -10.13 13.45
CA ARG A 79 -3.50 -10.22 13.70
C ARG A 79 -4.17 -11.30 12.86
N VAL A 80 -3.88 -11.36 11.56
CA VAL A 80 -4.39 -12.38 10.65
C VAL A 80 -3.91 -13.76 11.07
N TYR A 81 -2.61 -13.89 11.42
CA TYR A 81 -2.04 -15.13 11.92
C TYR A 81 -2.77 -15.65 13.16
N GLN A 82 -2.93 -14.82 14.18
CA GLN A 82 -3.64 -15.20 15.40
C GLN A 82 -5.11 -15.56 15.14
N SER A 83 -5.77 -14.82 14.25
CA SER A 83 -7.16 -15.10 13.87
C SER A 83 -7.29 -16.39 13.09
N ALA A 84 -6.31 -16.74 12.25
CA ALA A 84 -6.33 -17.95 11.42
C ALA A 84 -6.09 -19.24 12.21
N PHE A 85 -5.22 -19.18 13.21
CA PHE A 85 -4.73 -20.35 13.97
C PHE A 85 -5.28 -20.41 15.41
N SER A 86 -6.34 -19.65 15.72
CA SER A 86 -6.98 -19.74 17.03
C SER A 86 -7.56 -21.14 17.26
N PRO A 87 -7.26 -21.80 18.40
CA PRO A 87 -7.73 -23.16 18.69
C PRO A 87 -9.25 -23.27 18.81
N ASN A 88 -9.93 -22.18 19.12
CA ASN A 88 -11.39 -22.17 19.38
C ASN A 88 -12.24 -22.01 18.11
N LEU A 89 -11.65 -21.91 16.92
CA LEU A 89 -12.38 -21.77 15.68
C LEU A 89 -12.85 -23.13 15.17
N LEU A 90 -14.16 -23.28 15.02
CA LEU A 90 -14.78 -24.46 14.41
C LEU A 90 -14.83 -24.36 12.88
N GLU A 91 -14.93 -23.14 12.35
CA GLU A 91 -15.00 -22.87 10.91
C GLU A 91 -13.87 -21.99 10.44
N ARG A 92 -13.55 -22.07 9.14
CA ARG A 92 -12.53 -21.23 8.50
C ARG A 92 -12.95 -19.76 8.54
N PRO A 93 -12.16 -18.88 9.16
CA PRO A 93 -12.46 -17.44 9.15
C PRO A 93 -12.31 -16.85 7.74
N ARG A 94 -13.16 -15.90 7.39
CA ARG A 94 -13.10 -15.17 6.11
C ARG A 94 -12.00 -14.12 6.17
N LEU A 95 -10.79 -14.50 5.81
CA LEU A 95 -9.60 -13.65 5.88
C LEU A 95 -9.15 -13.10 4.51
N GLU A 96 -9.87 -13.43 3.43
CA GLU A 96 -9.50 -13.04 2.06
C GLU A 96 -9.34 -11.51 1.91
N SER A 97 -10.25 -10.74 2.49
CA SER A 97 -10.19 -9.27 2.45
C SER A 97 -8.96 -8.71 3.18
N HIS A 98 -8.56 -9.31 4.29
CA HIS A 98 -7.37 -8.92 5.06
C HIS A 98 -6.08 -9.27 4.33
N LEU A 99 -6.01 -10.45 3.72
CA LEU A 99 -4.87 -10.88 2.91
C LEU A 99 -4.71 -9.99 1.67
N GLN A 100 -5.81 -9.69 0.97
CA GLN A 100 -5.80 -8.80 -0.18
C GLN A 100 -5.37 -7.38 0.20
N LYS A 101 -5.79 -6.89 1.36
CA LYS A 101 -5.35 -5.60 1.90
C LYS A 101 -3.85 -5.60 2.18
N LEU A 102 -3.31 -6.64 2.83
CA LEU A 102 -1.88 -6.78 3.08
C LEU A 102 -1.06 -6.76 1.79
N LEU A 103 -1.50 -7.47 0.75
CA LEU A 103 -0.84 -7.46 -0.57
C LEU A 103 -0.91 -6.08 -1.22
N THR A 104 -2.06 -5.42 -1.15
CA THR A 104 -2.25 -4.07 -1.70
C THR A 104 -1.35 -3.05 -0.99
N ASP A 105 -1.25 -3.12 0.32
CA ASP A 105 -0.40 -2.22 1.11
C ASP A 105 1.09 -2.50 0.84
N ALA A 106 1.47 -3.76 0.63
CA ALA A 106 2.81 -4.12 0.18
C ALA A 106 3.14 -3.48 -1.20
N VAL A 107 2.20 -3.46 -2.14
CA VAL A 107 2.39 -2.80 -3.44
C VAL A 107 2.53 -1.29 -3.28
N LYS A 108 1.69 -0.64 -2.45
CA LYS A 108 1.76 0.82 -2.20
C LYS A 108 3.10 1.24 -1.58
N MET A 109 3.65 0.45 -0.66
CA MET A 109 4.96 0.71 -0.04
C MET A 109 6.10 0.79 -1.07
N ARG A 110 5.97 0.10 -2.20
CA ARG A 110 6.98 0.12 -3.27
C ARG A 110 7.20 1.53 -3.83
N GLY A 111 6.14 2.35 -3.87
CA GLY A 111 6.24 3.75 -4.30
C GLY A 111 7.07 4.63 -3.36
N LEU A 112 7.21 4.26 -2.09
CA LEU A 112 7.96 5.00 -1.08
C LEU A 112 9.45 4.65 -1.04
N ILE A 113 9.89 3.58 -1.70
CA ILE A 113 11.28 3.10 -1.65
C ILE A 113 12.25 4.12 -2.25
N ALA A 114 11.95 4.65 -3.44
CA ALA A 114 12.83 5.60 -4.11
C ALA A 114 13.02 6.91 -3.33
N PRO A 115 11.96 7.57 -2.82
CA PRO A 115 12.13 8.76 -2.00
C PRO A 115 12.78 8.46 -0.65
N ALA A 116 12.46 7.33 0.02
CA ALA A 116 13.07 6.93 1.28
C ALA A 116 14.59 6.67 1.13
N SER A 117 15.00 5.99 0.08
CA SER A 117 16.41 5.74 -0.24
C SER A 117 17.18 7.04 -0.45
N LYS A 118 16.60 8.03 -1.15
CA LYS A 118 17.22 9.36 -1.32
C LYS A 118 17.35 10.13 -0.02
N GLU A 119 16.34 10.03 0.85
CA GLU A 119 16.31 10.73 2.14
C GLU A 119 17.37 10.18 3.11
N THR A 120 17.50 8.87 3.19
CA THR A 120 18.38 8.19 4.16
C THR A 120 19.76 7.90 3.62
N ARG A 121 20.01 8.08 2.33
CA ARG A 121 21.24 7.68 1.62
C ARG A 121 21.56 6.18 1.70
N ILE A 122 20.56 5.36 2.09
CA ILE A 122 20.67 3.91 2.12
C ILE A 122 20.40 3.36 0.71
N PRO A 123 21.19 2.38 0.22
CA PRO A 123 20.97 1.78 -1.09
C PRO A 123 19.54 1.25 -1.26
N LYS A 124 18.95 1.51 -2.42
CA LYS A 124 17.59 1.10 -2.76
C LYS A 124 17.39 -0.42 -2.65
N SER A 125 18.44 -1.21 -2.93
CA SER A 125 18.42 -2.67 -2.85
C SER A 125 18.09 -3.21 -1.46
N ILE A 126 18.48 -2.50 -0.39
CA ILE A 126 18.14 -2.88 0.99
C ILE A 126 16.63 -2.76 1.23
N TYR A 127 16.03 -1.65 0.80
CA TYR A 127 14.58 -1.45 0.90
C TYR A 127 13.80 -2.47 0.05
N GLU A 128 14.29 -2.77 -1.15
CA GLU A 128 13.71 -3.78 -2.03
C GLU A 128 13.81 -5.19 -1.42
N GLY A 129 14.92 -5.50 -0.76
CA GLY A 129 15.08 -6.74 -0.01
C GLY A 129 14.05 -6.88 1.12
N ILE A 130 13.90 -5.86 1.96
CA ILE A 130 12.90 -5.85 3.04
C ILE A 130 11.48 -5.98 2.48
N GLN A 131 11.19 -5.29 1.39
CA GLN A 131 9.91 -5.36 0.70
C GLN A 131 9.62 -6.77 0.17
N THR A 132 10.63 -7.43 -0.40
CA THR A 132 10.50 -8.80 -0.89
C THR A 132 10.24 -9.77 0.25
N ILE A 133 10.93 -9.63 1.37
CA ILE A 133 10.69 -10.44 2.58
C ILE A 133 9.26 -10.23 3.08
N ASN A 134 8.81 -8.98 3.22
CA ASN A 134 7.45 -8.68 3.67
C ASN A 134 6.39 -9.32 2.76
N ARG A 135 6.56 -9.26 1.44
CA ARG A 135 5.66 -9.90 0.48
C ARG A 135 5.68 -11.43 0.61
N ASN A 136 6.86 -12.01 0.74
CA ASN A 136 7.00 -13.47 0.90
C ASN A 136 6.35 -13.96 2.20
N LEU A 137 6.44 -13.19 3.29
CA LEU A 137 5.74 -13.49 4.53
C LEU A 137 4.22 -13.55 4.33
N VAL A 138 3.63 -12.62 3.60
CA VAL A 138 2.19 -12.61 3.31
C VAL A 138 1.80 -13.83 2.46
N CYS A 139 2.57 -14.15 1.42
CA CYS A 139 2.32 -15.34 0.59
C CYS A 139 2.44 -16.64 1.39
N MET A 140 3.46 -16.73 2.27
CA MET A 140 3.62 -17.90 3.15
C MET A 140 2.47 -18.05 4.13
N LEU A 141 1.97 -16.94 4.69
CA LEU A 141 0.81 -16.94 5.58
C LEU A 141 -0.44 -17.50 4.86
N GLU A 142 -0.69 -17.05 3.64
CA GLU A 142 -1.79 -17.55 2.83
C GLU A 142 -1.69 -19.05 2.58
N LEU A 143 -0.50 -19.54 2.20
CA LEU A 143 -0.25 -20.97 2.01
C LEU A 143 -0.44 -21.76 3.30
N GLN A 144 0.06 -21.26 4.44
CA GLN A 144 -0.10 -21.90 5.74
C GLN A 144 -1.57 -21.98 6.16
N ILE A 145 -2.34 -20.90 5.99
CA ILE A 145 -3.78 -20.88 6.28
C ILE A 145 -4.50 -21.92 5.42
N ASN A 146 -4.22 -21.95 4.12
CA ASN A 146 -4.84 -22.91 3.21
C ASN A 146 -4.49 -24.34 3.56
N ALA A 147 -3.23 -24.65 3.84
CA ALA A 147 -2.78 -25.99 4.24
C ALA A 147 -3.40 -26.42 5.57
N TYR A 148 -3.40 -25.56 6.58
CA TYR A 148 -3.97 -25.85 7.90
C TYR A 148 -5.46 -26.19 7.82
N TRP A 149 -6.24 -25.36 7.09
CA TRP A 149 -7.68 -25.59 6.96
C TRP A 149 -8.03 -26.72 6.01
N ALA A 150 -7.19 -27.07 5.04
CA ALA A 150 -7.36 -28.25 4.20
C ALA A 150 -7.15 -29.59 4.96
N THR A 151 -6.22 -29.60 5.93
CA THR A 151 -5.92 -30.82 6.70
C THR A 151 -6.82 -31.01 7.92
N ARG A 152 -7.39 -29.94 8.47
CA ARG A 152 -8.23 -29.95 9.67
C ARG A 152 -9.50 -30.84 9.57
N PRO A 153 -10.27 -30.84 8.47
CA PRO A 153 -11.42 -31.75 8.34
C PRO A 153 -11.03 -33.22 8.42
N SER A 154 -9.88 -33.60 7.83
CA SER A 154 -9.37 -34.96 7.87
C SER A 154 -9.01 -35.41 9.28
N HIS A 155 -8.48 -34.53 10.09
CA HIS A 155 -8.13 -34.81 11.49
C HIS A 155 -9.38 -35.00 12.36
N PHE A 156 -10.44 -34.21 12.14
CA PHE A 156 -11.73 -34.38 12.83
C PHE A 156 -12.41 -35.71 12.48
N VAL A 157 -12.36 -36.13 11.23
CA VAL A 157 -12.91 -37.40 10.78
C VAL A 157 -12.15 -38.56 11.42
N LEU A 158 -10.80 -38.50 11.49
CA LEU A 158 -9.98 -39.51 12.11
C LEU A 158 -10.23 -39.65 13.63
N LEU A 159 -10.34 -38.53 14.35
CA LEU A 159 -10.64 -38.53 15.78
C LEU A 159 -12.04 -39.08 16.08
N ASN A 160 -13.01 -38.69 15.26
CA ASN A 160 -14.38 -39.22 15.42
C ASN A 160 -14.49 -40.72 15.01
N ALA A 161 -13.73 -41.15 14.00
CA ALA A 161 -13.68 -42.55 13.63
C ALA A 161 -13.02 -43.42 14.70
N GLN A 162 -12.08 -42.90 15.45
CA GLN A 162 -11.47 -43.58 16.58
C GLN A 162 -12.46 -43.71 17.77
N LYS A 163 -13.16 -42.63 18.11
CA LYS A 163 -14.22 -42.65 19.13
C LYS A 163 -15.37 -43.61 18.77
N LEU A 164 -15.77 -43.65 17.51
CA LEU A 164 -16.78 -44.57 17.02
C LEU A 164 -16.33 -46.04 17.18
N ARG A 165 -15.08 -46.36 16.88
CA ARG A 165 -14.50 -47.69 17.09
C ARG A 165 -14.47 -48.09 18.57
N ASP A 166 -14.05 -47.18 19.45
CA ASP A 166 -14.02 -47.42 20.89
C ASP A 166 -15.43 -47.69 21.45
N THR A 167 -16.45 -46.93 20.94
CA THR A 167 -17.85 -47.15 21.31
C THR A 167 -18.41 -48.49 20.80
N GLN A 168 -18.02 -48.94 19.59
CA GLN A 168 -18.40 -50.24 19.05
C GLN A 168 -17.79 -51.39 19.88
N HIS A 169 -16.52 -51.26 20.30
CA HIS A 169 -15.89 -52.26 21.15
C HIS A 169 -16.55 -52.35 22.54
N MET A 170 -17.02 -51.26 23.12
CA MET A 170 -17.74 -51.25 24.38
C MET A 170 -19.15 -51.87 24.28
N MET A 171 -19.78 -51.82 23.12
CA MET A 171 -21.12 -52.44 22.94
C MET A 171 -21.05 -53.95 22.61
N GLN A 172 -19.89 -54.49 22.36
CA GLN A 172 -19.67 -55.92 22.06
C GLN A 172 -19.19 -56.70 23.31
N GLN A 173 -18.98 -56.03 24.43
CA GLN A 173 -18.72 -56.64 25.74
C GLN A 173 -20.01 -56.74 26.57
#